data_521a8ab85fb76a9afd8f1002f5972ab4
#
_entry.id   521a8ab85fb76a9afd8f1002f5972ab4
#
_cell.length_a   1.000
_cell.length_b   1.000
_cell.length_c   1.000
_cell.angle_alpha   90.00
_cell.angle_beta   90.00
_cell.angle_gamma   90.00
#
_symmetry.space_group_name_H-M   'P 1'
#
loop_
_entity.id
_entity.type
_entity.pdbx_description
1 polymer ?
#
loop_
_entity_poly.entity_id
_entity_poly.type
_entity_poly.pdbx_seq_one_letter_code
_entity_poly.pdbx_strand_id
1 'polypeptide(L)'
;MDNNIAYGLMIATLGFFGYIGYNSVANREINSDEYLSARGTQNSMSITLSLFASGMGIWVLLAPSEVGYYGGFWDVFGYALSASTPFLLLAYVGPMVRERLPEGVTLADYAKSRAGRPMQIYVGLISILYMFTFLFAEFTAIGKVMEILVGMDPLVPMVAVGVVTAGYTAYGGLPASLETDKIQAWAIMFLISTLLVILFIGDINSLISDAKSYTPEDIEWDWYHGSISDTSTFKSGLALVVAITAAEMFSQGNWQRAWASEDEKSLKKAAITASLIVFPLIFIMGFLGTSVAGQGAVSDPSVSFFYLIEDIGLFFVVAFVILSIALVCSSADTLQNAIIASISRDICDDKISLNAAKYLTVAMIPLAIYLATGPTIAGFTLDSGGVFEIFLRADLYAAATVGPVLLTLWDRVSSKGSLFGAFSGLLSVVIYGTLTEDFSAGIDYLFSPTNDAGLANLEVFLSALLGSSLVTILVSYIMPDEE
;
A
#
# COMPACT_ATOMS: atom_id res chain seq x y z
N MET A 1 -26.16 -1.09 15.10
CA MET A 1 -25.63 -1.37 16.47
C MET A 1 -25.80 -0.12 17.31
N ASP A 2 -26.06 -0.25 18.67
CA ASP A 2 -26.06 0.92 19.57
C ASP A 2 -24.69 1.59 19.56
N ASN A 3 -24.65 2.93 19.46
CA ASN A 3 -23.39 3.68 19.37
C ASN A 3 -22.48 3.42 20.59
N ASN A 4 -23.02 3.27 21.80
CA ASN A 4 -22.22 2.99 22.99
C ASN A 4 -21.53 1.62 22.91
N ILE A 5 -22.19 0.61 22.32
CA ILE A 5 -21.61 -0.70 22.11
C ILE A 5 -20.49 -0.60 21.05
N ALA A 6 -20.70 0.17 19.98
CA ALA A 6 -19.69 0.39 18.94
C ALA A 6 -18.42 1.07 19.50
N TYR A 7 -18.59 2.14 20.28
CA TYR A 7 -17.46 2.80 20.96
C TYR A 7 -16.76 1.86 21.95
N GLY A 8 -17.53 1.11 22.76
CA GLY A 8 -16.98 0.14 23.70
C GLY A 8 -16.15 -0.95 23.01
N LEU A 9 -16.64 -1.48 21.89
CA LEU A 9 -15.96 -2.50 21.09
C LEU A 9 -14.66 -1.94 20.47
N MET A 10 -14.74 -0.74 19.89
CA MET A 10 -13.56 -0.06 19.32
C MET A 10 -12.48 0.15 20.39
N ILE A 11 -12.83 0.70 21.55
CA ILE A 11 -11.89 0.95 22.64
C ILE A 11 -11.31 -0.36 23.16
N ALA A 12 -12.11 -1.41 23.31
CA ALA A 12 -11.64 -2.72 23.77
C ALA A 12 -10.66 -3.35 22.77
N THR A 13 -10.95 -3.30 21.47
CA THR A 13 -10.10 -3.85 20.42
C THR A 13 -8.78 -3.08 20.31
N LEU A 14 -8.85 -1.74 20.28
CA LEU A 14 -7.66 -0.88 20.27
C LEU A 14 -6.83 -1.05 21.55
N GLY A 15 -7.48 -1.11 22.71
CA GLY A 15 -6.79 -1.36 24.00
C GLY A 15 -6.08 -2.71 24.02
N PHE A 16 -6.67 -3.74 23.42
CA PHE A 16 -6.06 -5.06 23.30
C PHE A 16 -4.79 -5.02 22.44
N PHE A 17 -4.84 -4.43 21.23
CA PHE A 17 -3.65 -4.29 20.38
C PHE A 17 -2.59 -3.38 21.01
N GLY A 18 -3.00 -2.26 21.61
CA GLY A 18 -2.10 -1.37 22.33
C GLY A 18 -1.40 -2.06 23.51
N TYR A 19 -2.12 -2.91 24.25
CA TYR A 19 -1.54 -3.73 25.33
C TYR A 19 -0.52 -4.73 24.80
N ILE A 20 -0.80 -5.42 23.69
CA ILE A 20 0.14 -6.36 23.09
C ILE A 20 1.41 -5.63 22.64
N GLY A 21 1.27 -4.54 21.88
CA GLY A 21 2.41 -3.76 21.42
C GLY A 21 3.26 -3.23 22.56
N TYR A 22 2.64 -2.68 23.61
CA TYR A 22 3.35 -2.24 24.81
C TYR A 22 4.05 -3.39 25.54
N ASN A 23 3.34 -4.49 25.81
CA ASN A 23 3.84 -5.60 26.63
C ASN A 23 4.98 -6.36 25.93
N SER A 24 5.02 -6.37 24.59
CA SER A 24 6.06 -7.04 23.81
C SER A 24 7.48 -6.49 24.09
N VAL A 25 7.56 -5.24 24.51
CA VAL A 25 8.83 -4.52 24.74
C VAL A 25 8.98 -3.93 26.15
N ALA A 26 7.99 -4.10 27.03
CA ALA A 26 7.91 -3.42 28.34
C ALA A 26 9.13 -3.66 29.28
N ASN A 27 9.86 -4.77 29.09
CA ASN A 27 11.00 -5.15 29.93
C ASN A 27 12.32 -5.22 29.13
N ARG A 28 12.38 -4.51 28.00
CA ARG A 28 13.55 -4.50 27.11
C ARG A 28 14.12 -3.09 26.99
N GLU A 29 15.44 -2.98 27.01
CA GLU A 29 16.14 -1.78 26.53
C GLU A 29 16.31 -1.93 25.00
N ILE A 30 15.61 -1.08 24.25
CA ILE A 30 15.67 -1.08 22.79
C ILE A 30 16.62 0.02 22.34
N ASN A 31 17.67 -0.35 21.61
CA ASN A 31 18.57 0.60 20.97
C ASN A 31 18.00 1.11 19.65
N SER A 32 18.65 2.10 19.02
CA SER A 32 18.15 2.70 17.78
C SER A 32 18.10 1.73 16.61
N ASP A 33 19.05 0.79 16.47
CA ASP A 33 19.03 -0.19 15.38
C ASP A 33 17.89 -1.21 15.59
N GLU A 34 17.72 -1.73 16.80
CA GLU A 34 16.61 -2.64 17.14
C GLU A 34 15.25 -1.96 16.93
N TYR A 35 15.14 -0.67 17.33
CA TYR A 35 13.91 0.11 17.15
C TYR A 35 13.49 0.25 15.68
N LEU A 36 14.47 0.44 14.77
CA LEU A 36 14.21 0.67 13.35
C LEU A 36 14.21 -0.60 12.50
N SER A 37 14.95 -1.65 12.87
CA SER A 37 15.19 -2.81 12.00
C SER A 37 14.81 -4.16 12.60
N ALA A 38 14.77 -4.31 13.93
CA ALA A 38 14.59 -5.61 14.61
C ALA A 38 15.45 -6.74 13.98
N ARG A 39 16.66 -6.43 13.56
CA ARG A 39 17.54 -7.16 12.65
C ARG A 39 17.74 -8.63 13.04
N GLY A 40 17.43 -9.54 12.09
CA GLY A 40 17.70 -10.98 12.23
C GLY A 40 16.89 -11.69 13.32
N THR A 41 15.82 -11.07 13.85
CA THR A 41 15.07 -11.60 15.00
C THR A 41 13.86 -12.46 14.63
N GLN A 42 13.41 -12.41 13.36
CA GLN A 42 12.12 -12.99 12.95
C GLN A 42 12.31 -14.21 12.04
N ASN A 43 11.62 -15.29 12.38
CA ASN A 43 11.56 -16.49 11.52
C ASN A 43 10.58 -16.31 10.35
N SER A 44 10.59 -17.28 9.43
CA SER A 44 9.75 -17.25 8.22
C SER A 44 8.25 -17.05 8.51
N MET A 45 7.69 -17.71 9.55
CA MET A 45 6.26 -17.56 9.87
C MET A 45 5.95 -16.15 10.38
N SER A 46 6.79 -15.60 11.27
CA SER A 46 6.63 -14.25 11.77
C SER A 46 6.67 -13.22 10.66
N ILE A 47 7.63 -13.36 9.73
CA ILE A 47 7.73 -12.46 8.56
C ILE A 47 6.52 -12.64 7.63
N THR A 48 6.04 -13.86 7.38
CA THR A 48 4.83 -14.10 6.57
C THR A 48 3.63 -13.37 7.16
N LEU A 49 3.39 -13.56 8.46
CA LEU A 49 2.25 -12.93 9.14
C LEU A 49 2.37 -11.41 9.14
N SER A 50 3.57 -10.90 9.37
CA SER A 50 3.81 -9.46 9.39
C SER A 50 3.70 -8.83 7.97
N LEU A 51 4.27 -9.44 6.93
CA LEU A 51 4.10 -8.97 5.54
C LEU A 51 2.63 -9.01 5.12
N PHE A 52 1.91 -10.07 5.48
CA PHE A 52 0.48 -10.18 5.20
C PHE A 52 -0.32 -9.10 5.94
N ALA A 53 -0.18 -8.98 7.26
CA ALA A 53 -0.96 -8.02 8.05
C ALA A 53 -0.67 -6.58 7.64
N SER A 54 0.61 -6.21 7.53
CA SER A 54 1.02 -4.84 7.19
C SER A 54 0.73 -4.43 5.75
N GLY A 55 0.72 -5.40 4.82
CA GLY A 55 0.33 -5.17 3.44
C GLY A 55 -1.19 -5.14 3.23
N MET A 56 -1.96 -5.71 4.16
CA MET A 56 -3.43 -5.73 4.13
C MET A 56 -3.98 -4.65 5.06
N GLY A 57 -4.01 -3.42 4.60
CA GLY A 57 -4.69 -2.33 5.28
C GLY A 57 -6.22 -2.41 5.12
N ILE A 58 -6.92 -1.45 5.71
CA ILE A 58 -8.39 -1.39 5.59
C ILE A 58 -8.85 -1.12 4.14
N TRP A 59 -7.96 -0.62 3.29
CA TRP A 59 -8.19 -0.43 1.86
C TRP A 59 -8.69 -1.72 1.16
N VAL A 60 -8.35 -2.90 1.68
CA VAL A 60 -8.81 -4.21 1.16
C VAL A 60 -10.33 -4.33 1.15
N LEU A 61 -11.03 -3.66 2.07
CA LEU A 61 -12.49 -3.65 2.14
C LEU A 61 -13.13 -2.63 1.17
N LEU A 62 -12.36 -1.78 0.52
CA LEU A 62 -12.82 -0.68 -0.31
C LEU A 62 -12.30 -0.78 -1.74
N ALA A 63 -11.03 -0.52 -1.96
CA ALA A 63 -10.44 -0.34 -3.28
C ALA A 63 -10.58 -1.55 -4.24
N PRO A 64 -10.41 -2.81 -3.84
CA PRO A 64 -10.61 -3.93 -4.77
C PRO A 64 -12.05 -4.01 -5.29
N SER A 65 -13.04 -3.79 -4.42
CA SER A 65 -14.45 -3.82 -4.83
C SER A 65 -14.83 -2.59 -5.67
N GLU A 66 -14.23 -1.45 -5.45
CA GLU A 66 -14.38 -0.26 -6.29
C GLU A 66 -13.84 -0.52 -7.70
N VAL A 67 -12.62 -1.09 -7.81
CA VAL A 67 -12.05 -1.51 -9.09
C VAL A 67 -12.93 -2.53 -9.79
N GLY A 68 -13.48 -3.49 -9.06
CA GLY A 68 -14.41 -4.49 -9.60
C GLY A 68 -15.75 -3.91 -10.03
N TYR A 69 -16.20 -2.82 -9.41
CA TYR A 69 -17.42 -2.14 -9.77
C TYR A 69 -17.32 -1.40 -11.12
N TYR A 70 -16.20 -0.74 -11.36
CA TYR A 70 -15.98 0.04 -12.59
C TYR A 70 -15.26 -0.71 -13.69
N GLY A 71 -14.44 -1.71 -13.35
CA GLY A 71 -13.54 -2.38 -14.26
C GLY A 71 -14.03 -3.72 -14.77
N GLY A 72 -13.28 -4.27 -15.73
CA GLY A 72 -13.50 -5.62 -16.26
C GLY A 72 -12.66 -6.69 -15.55
N PHE A 73 -12.66 -7.90 -16.14
CA PHE A 73 -11.91 -9.04 -15.62
C PHE A 73 -10.42 -8.72 -15.39
N TRP A 74 -9.79 -8.09 -16.38
CA TRP A 74 -8.35 -7.80 -16.31
C TRP A 74 -7.99 -6.72 -15.29
N ASP A 75 -8.92 -5.80 -15.00
CA ASP A 75 -8.73 -4.80 -13.93
C ASP A 75 -8.70 -5.48 -12.57
N VAL A 76 -9.67 -6.37 -12.30
CA VAL A 76 -9.72 -7.16 -11.07
C VAL A 76 -8.51 -8.09 -10.95
N PHE A 77 -8.17 -8.80 -12.04
CA PHE A 77 -7.01 -9.69 -12.07
C PHE A 77 -5.70 -8.91 -11.91
N GLY A 78 -5.55 -7.80 -12.61
CA GLY A 78 -4.39 -6.93 -12.55
C GLY A 78 -4.21 -6.33 -11.15
N TYR A 79 -5.31 -5.88 -10.53
CA TYR A 79 -5.26 -5.37 -9.16
C TYR A 79 -4.85 -6.44 -8.15
N ALA A 80 -5.40 -7.65 -8.26
CA ALA A 80 -4.99 -8.78 -7.41
C ALA A 80 -3.53 -9.17 -7.62
N LEU A 81 -3.08 -9.17 -8.86
CA LEU A 81 -1.69 -9.45 -9.21
C LEU A 81 -0.76 -8.35 -8.69
N SER A 82 -1.15 -7.07 -8.82
CA SER A 82 -0.39 -5.92 -8.36
C SER A 82 -0.18 -5.91 -6.85
N ALA A 83 -1.18 -6.34 -6.07
CA ALA A 83 -1.08 -6.46 -4.62
C ALA A 83 -0.14 -7.61 -4.18
N SER A 84 0.06 -8.62 -5.01
CA SER A 84 0.88 -9.80 -4.69
C SER A 84 2.31 -9.73 -5.21
N THR A 85 2.54 -9.09 -6.36
CA THR A 85 3.85 -9.00 -7.02
C THR A 85 4.94 -8.26 -6.23
N PRO A 86 4.66 -7.24 -5.39
CA PRO A 86 5.66 -6.64 -4.52
C PRO A 86 6.34 -7.64 -3.58
N PHE A 87 5.56 -8.58 -3.03
CA PHE A 87 6.11 -9.65 -2.20
C PHE A 87 6.96 -10.63 -3.02
N LEU A 88 6.59 -10.92 -4.28
CA LEU A 88 7.42 -11.72 -5.17
C LEU A 88 8.74 -11.00 -5.49
N LEU A 89 8.70 -9.70 -5.77
CA LEU A 89 9.94 -8.91 -5.94
C LEU A 89 10.78 -8.93 -4.68
N LEU A 90 10.18 -8.73 -3.51
CA LEU A 90 10.89 -8.79 -2.23
C LEU A 90 11.54 -10.18 -2.01
N ALA A 91 10.88 -11.27 -2.43
CA ALA A 91 11.41 -12.63 -2.32
C ALA A 91 12.71 -12.85 -3.10
N TYR A 92 12.90 -12.12 -4.21
CA TYR A 92 14.08 -12.28 -5.07
C TYR A 92 15.07 -11.13 -4.94
N VAL A 93 14.58 -9.90 -4.89
CA VAL A 93 15.43 -8.69 -4.78
C VAL A 93 15.87 -8.45 -3.33
N GLY A 94 15.03 -8.76 -2.35
CA GLY A 94 15.33 -8.57 -0.93
C GLY A 94 16.62 -9.24 -0.47
N PRO A 95 16.84 -10.56 -0.75
CA PRO A 95 18.11 -11.23 -0.46
C PRO A 95 19.32 -10.56 -1.12
N MET A 96 19.21 -10.15 -2.39
CA MET A 96 20.30 -9.50 -3.13
C MET A 96 20.70 -8.14 -2.51
N VAL A 97 19.71 -7.35 -2.11
CA VAL A 97 19.95 -6.06 -1.45
C VAL A 97 20.54 -6.27 -0.06
N ARG A 98 20.00 -7.21 0.70
CA ARG A 98 20.50 -7.55 2.05
C ARG A 98 21.95 -8.07 2.04
N GLU A 99 22.30 -8.93 1.07
CA GLU A 99 23.69 -9.41 0.88
C GLU A 99 24.66 -8.26 0.63
N ARG A 100 24.26 -7.28 -0.20
CA ARG A 100 25.09 -6.12 -0.53
C ARG A 100 25.15 -5.07 0.59
N LEU A 101 24.13 -4.98 1.42
CA LEU A 101 24.06 -4.05 2.56
C LEU A 101 23.45 -4.73 3.80
N PRO A 102 24.23 -5.56 4.54
CA PRO A 102 23.74 -6.27 5.72
C PRO A 102 23.23 -5.33 6.83
N GLU A 103 23.83 -4.16 6.96
CA GLU A 103 23.50 -3.14 7.98
C GLU A 103 22.42 -2.14 7.54
N GLY A 104 21.79 -2.36 6.38
CA GLY A 104 20.73 -1.50 5.87
C GLY A 104 19.44 -1.58 6.68
N VAL A 105 18.58 -0.59 6.51
CA VAL A 105 17.23 -0.53 7.11
C VAL A 105 16.19 -0.21 6.05
N THR A 106 16.58 0.58 5.04
CA THR A 106 15.70 1.08 3.98
C THR A 106 16.26 0.81 2.59
N LEU A 107 15.41 0.83 1.57
CA LEU A 107 15.86 0.80 0.18
C LEU A 107 16.73 2.04 -0.15
N ALA A 108 16.46 3.17 0.49
CA ALA A 108 17.24 4.39 0.31
C ALA A 108 18.67 4.26 0.88
N ASP A 109 18.86 3.51 1.98
CA ASP A 109 20.20 3.14 2.46
C ASP A 109 20.97 2.36 1.39
N TYR A 110 20.32 1.42 0.74
CA TYR A 110 20.91 0.69 -0.38
C TYR A 110 21.23 1.63 -1.55
N ALA A 111 20.31 2.53 -1.92
CA ALA A 111 20.56 3.52 -2.97
C ALA A 111 21.75 4.43 -2.64
N LYS A 112 21.96 4.79 -1.36
CA LYS A 112 23.16 5.52 -0.90
C LYS A 112 24.43 4.75 -1.18
N SER A 113 24.46 3.46 -0.86
CA SER A 113 25.65 2.62 -1.02
C SER A 113 26.09 2.47 -2.48
N ARG A 114 25.13 2.61 -3.42
CA ARG A 114 25.36 2.43 -4.87
C ARG A 114 25.47 3.73 -5.65
N ALA A 115 24.68 4.74 -5.30
CA ALA A 115 24.56 5.98 -6.07
C ALA A 115 24.76 7.27 -5.22
N GLY A 116 25.21 7.11 -3.99
CA GLY A 116 25.57 8.21 -3.13
C GLY A 116 24.40 8.93 -2.44
N ARG A 117 24.74 9.94 -1.65
CA ARG A 117 23.80 10.67 -0.81
C ARG A 117 22.64 11.36 -1.56
N PRO A 118 22.83 11.97 -2.74
CA PRO A 118 21.72 12.59 -3.48
C PRO A 118 20.62 11.58 -3.82
N MET A 119 21.00 10.37 -4.24
CA MET A 119 20.04 9.31 -4.56
C MET A 119 19.33 8.79 -3.31
N GLN A 120 20.02 8.67 -2.17
CA GLN A 120 19.40 8.32 -0.90
C GLN A 120 18.31 9.32 -0.50
N ILE A 121 18.60 10.62 -0.56
CA ILE A 121 17.62 11.66 -0.21
C ILE A 121 16.43 11.60 -1.15
N TYR A 122 16.66 11.45 -2.46
CA TYR A 122 15.60 11.37 -3.46
C TYR A 122 14.68 10.16 -3.21
N VAL A 123 15.24 8.96 -3.04
CA VAL A 123 14.50 7.73 -2.74
C VAL A 123 13.78 7.85 -1.39
N GLY A 124 14.44 8.41 -0.37
CA GLY A 124 13.83 8.65 0.94
C GLY A 124 12.62 9.58 0.87
N LEU A 125 12.70 10.66 0.08
CA LEU A 125 11.57 11.59 -0.11
C LEU A 125 10.40 10.93 -0.83
N ILE A 126 10.65 10.17 -1.90
CA ILE A 126 9.61 9.41 -2.61
C ILE A 126 8.97 8.38 -1.66
N SER A 127 9.77 7.65 -0.88
CA SER A 127 9.28 6.69 0.10
C SER A 127 8.40 7.34 1.18
N ILE A 128 8.83 8.48 1.73
CA ILE A 128 8.05 9.21 2.73
C ILE A 128 6.73 9.71 2.12
N LEU A 129 6.79 10.29 0.92
CA LEU A 129 5.59 10.76 0.21
C LEU A 129 4.60 9.60 0.03
N TYR A 130 5.05 8.48 -0.51
CA TYR A 130 4.23 7.29 -0.74
C TYR A 130 3.61 6.77 0.57
N MET A 131 4.44 6.47 1.56
CA MET A 131 3.99 5.91 2.84
C MET A 131 3.07 6.87 3.62
N PHE A 132 3.33 8.18 3.54
CA PHE A 132 2.48 9.17 4.21
C PHE A 132 1.12 9.33 3.51
N THR A 133 1.10 9.24 2.17
CA THR A 133 -0.14 9.16 1.38
C THR A 133 -0.97 7.94 1.80
N PHE A 134 -0.32 6.80 1.94
CA PHE A 134 -0.98 5.58 2.40
C PHE A 134 -1.53 5.73 3.83
N LEU A 135 -0.78 6.35 4.74
CA LEU A 135 -1.20 6.53 6.13
C LEU A 135 -2.47 7.38 6.26
N PHE A 136 -2.56 8.52 5.55
CA PHE A 136 -3.78 9.30 5.64
C PHE A 136 -4.95 8.66 4.88
N ALA A 137 -4.71 7.92 3.81
CA ALA A 137 -5.73 7.14 3.13
C ALA A 137 -6.31 6.02 4.04
N GLU A 138 -5.49 5.34 4.83
CA GLU A 138 -5.93 4.37 5.84
C GLU A 138 -6.81 5.04 6.92
N PHE A 139 -6.49 6.26 7.34
CA PHE A 139 -7.34 7.01 8.25
C PHE A 139 -8.66 7.43 7.61
N THR A 140 -8.65 7.88 6.36
CA THR A 140 -9.88 8.15 5.60
C THR A 140 -10.75 6.89 5.53
N ALA A 141 -10.17 5.76 5.19
CA ALA A 141 -10.87 4.49 5.03
C ALA A 141 -11.50 4.00 6.34
N ILE A 142 -10.79 4.04 7.49
CA ILE A 142 -11.39 3.64 8.77
C ILE A 142 -12.52 4.57 9.19
N GLY A 143 -12.41 5.88 8.92
CA GLY A 143 -13.48 6.82 9.16
C GLY A 143 -14.74 6.44 8.41
N LYS A 144 -14.61 6.23 7.08
CA LYS A 144 -15.70 5.86 6.18
C LYS A 144 -16.34 4.51 6.54
N VAL A 145 -15.52 3.50 6.80
CA VAL A 145 -16.01 2.15 7.17
C VAL A 145 -16.78 2.17 8.48
N MET A 146 -16.30 2.87 9.51
CA MET A 146 -17.00 2.96 10.80
C MET A 146 -18.26 3.80 10.73
N GLU A 147 -18.30 4.80 9.86
CA GLU A 147 -19.54 5.55 9.58
C GLU A 147 -20.61 4.63 8.97
N ILE A 148 -20.25 3.84 7.94
CA ILE A 148 -21.17 2.92 7.26
C ILE A 148 -21.63 1.78 8.21
N LEU A 149 -20.71 1.14 8.91
CA LEU A 149 -21.02 -0.03 9.73
C LEU A 149 -21.86 0.31 10.98
N VAL A 150 -21.60 1.45 11.61
CA VAL A 150 -22.12 1.75 12.94
C VAL A 150 -22.60 3.20 13.12
N GLY A 151 -22.56 4.03 12.08
CA GLY A 151 -22.99 5.44 12.15
C GLY A 151 -22.08 6.30 13.03
N MET A 152 -20.80 5.96 13.17
CA MET A 152 -19.85 6.69 14.00
C MET A 152 -19.32 7.91 13.24
N ASP A 153 -19.12 9.04 13.94
CA ASP A 153 -18.42 10.21 13.35
C ASP A 153 -17.02 9.76 12.87
N PRO A 154 -16.68 9.97 11.58
CA PRO A 154 -15.41 9.50 10.99
C PRO A 154 -14.15 9.94 11.74
N LEU A 155 -14.17 11.14 12.34
CA LEU A 155 -13.02 11.67 13.07
C LEU A 155 -12.68 10.83 14.32
N VAL A 156 -13.67 10.20 14.95
CA VAL A 156 -13.46 9.42 16.18
C VAL A 156 -12.57 8.21 15.96
N PRO A 157 -12.86 7.29 15.01
CA PRO A 157 -11.98 6.16 14.74
C PRO A 157 -10.62 6.58 14.20
N MET A 158 -10.53 7.64 13.39
CA MET A 158 -9.24 8.17 12.91
C MET A 158 -8.33 8.57 14.08
N VAL A 159 -8.87 9.35 15.03
CA VAL A 159 -8.12 9.79 16.22
C VAL A 159 -7.79 8.62 17.13
N ALA A 160 -8.74 7.73 17.40
CA ALA A 160 -8.55 6.60 18.29
C ALA A 160 -7.47 5.64 17.77
N VAL A 161 -7.53 5.27 16.50
CA VAL A 161 -6.50 4.44 15.84
C VAL A 161 -5.16 5.15 15.84
N GLY A 162 -5.11 6.41 15.38
CA GLY A 162 -3.88 7.18 15.31
C GLY A 162 -3.16 7.31 16.65
N VAL A 163 -3.89 7.61 17.73
CA VAL A 163 -3.32 7.73 19.08
C VAL A 163 -2.80 6.39 19.60
N VAL A 164 -3.55 5.31 19.44
CA VAL A 164 -3.16 3.99 19.97
C VAL A 164 -1.98 3.43 19.17
N THR A 165 -2.02 3.47 17.84
CA THR A 165 -0.91 2.97 17.00
C THR A 165 0.36 3.79 17.24
N ALA A 166 0.27 5.13 17.25
CA ALA A 166 1.43 5.97 17.56
C ALA A 166 1.97 5.75 18.98
N GLY A 167 1.09 5.45 19.94
CA GLY A 167 1.48 5.19 21.33
C GLY A 167 2.42 3.99 21.46
N TYR A 168 2.02 2.81 21.01
CA TYR A 168 2.86 1.62 21.12
C TYR A 168 4.02 1.61 20.12
N THR A 169 3.85 2.21 18.93
CA THR A 169 4.90 2.36 17.92
C THR A 169 6.02 3.29 18.40
N ALA A 170 5.68 4.46 18.96
CA ALA A 170 6.67 5.35 19.55
C ALA A 170 7.39 4.72 20.76
N TYR A 171 6.70 3.85 21.50
CA TYR A 171 7.30 3.14 22.63
C TYR A 171 8.27 2.05 22.20
N GLY A 172 7.85 1.15 21.28
CA GLY A 172 8.53 -0.10 20.95
C GLY A 172 9.10 -0.21 19.54
N GLY A 173 8.79 0.71 18.64
CA GLY A 173 9.28 0.67 17.25
C GLY A 173 8.83 -0.57 16.49
N LEU A 174 9.67 -1.01 15.56
CA LEU A 174 9.41 -2.20 14.73
C LEU A 174 9.18 -3.49 15.54
N PRO A 175 9.91 -3.77 16.66
CA PRO A 175 9.61 -4.94 17.49
C PRO A 175 8.15 -5.00 17.99
N ALA A 176 7.56 -3.86 18.37
CA ALA A 176 6.18 -3.80 18.81
C ALA A 176 5.20 -4.05 17.66
N SER A 177 5.44 -3.46 16.49
CA SER A 177 4.66 -3.68 15.28
C SER A 177 4.69 -5.16 14.85
N LEU A 178 5.86 -5.80 14.80
CA LEU A 178 6.00 -7.21 14.46
C LEU A 178 5.22 -8.16 15.38
N GLU A 179 5.10 -7.83 16.67
CA GLU A 179 4.34 -8.65 17.62
C GLU A 179 2.82 -8.43 17.49
N THR A 180 2.37 -7.20 17.25
CA THR A 180 0.96 -6.90 16.98
C THR A 180 0.52 -7.52 15.66
N ASP A 181 1.34 -7.43 14.61
CA ASP A 181 1.09 -8.02 13.29
C ASP A 181 0.77 -9.52 13.35
N LYS A 182 1.47 -10.29 14.17
CA LYS A 182 1.22 -11.74 14.31
C LYS A 182 -0.22 -12.05 14.71
N ILE A 183 -0.76 -11.29 15.65
CA ILE A 183 -2.12 -11.49 16.16
C ILE A 183 -3.14 -10.90 15.20
N GLN A 184 -2.85 -9.71 14.67
CA GLN A 184 -3.70 -9.07 13.67
C GLN A 184 -3.82 -9.93 12.40
N ALA A 185 -2.73 -10.52 11.90
CA ALA A 185 -2.76 -11.43 10.76
C ALA A 185 -3.71 -12.62 10.96
N TRP A 186 -3.67 -13.27 12.12
CA TRP A 186 -4.59 -14.36 12.43
C TRP A 186 -6.04 -13.89 12.53
N ALA A 187 -6.27 -12.74 13.16
CA ALA A 187 -7.60 -12.14 13.24
C ALA A 187 -8.14 -11.79 11.83
N ILE A 188 -7.31 -11.14 10.99
CA ILE A 188 -7.65 -10.78 9.61
C ILE A 188 -7.98 -12.03 8.80
N MET A 189 -7.12 -13.03 8.79
CA MET A 189 -7.34 -14.27 8.03
C MET A 189 -8.62 -15.00 8.49
N PHE A 190 -8.84 -15.09 9.80
CA PHE A 190 -10.02 -15.78 10.34
C PHE A 190 -11.30 -15.03 9.98
N LEU A 191 -11.37 -13.73 10.24
CA LEU A 191 -12.57 -12.93 10.03
C LEU A 191 -12.92 -12.80 8.55
N ILE A 192 -11.93 -12.53 7.70
CA ILE A 192 -12.17 -12.39 6.25
C ILE A 192 -12.53 -13.73 5.61
N SER A 193 -11.90 -14.85 6.03
CA SER A 193 -12.26 -16.18 5.55
C SER A 193 -13.68 -16.57 5.98
N THR A 194 -14.06 -16.26 7.21
CA THR A 194 -15.41 -16.50 7.71
C THR A 194 -16.44 -15.73 6.90
N LEU A 195 -16.18 -14.46 6.64
CA LEU A 195 -17.04 -13.63 5.80
C LEU A 195 -17.19 -14.20 4.39
N LEU A 196 -16.09 -14.53 3.73
CA LEU A 196 -16.12 -15.07 2.36
C LEU A 196 -16.87 -16.40 2.33
N VAL A 197 -16.66 -17.28 3.30
CA VAL A 197 -17.40 -18.54 3.42
C VAL A 197 -18.91 -18.28 3.51
N ILE A 198 -19.34 -17.31 4.30
CA ILE A 198 -20.76 -16.99 4.47
C ILE A 198 -21.36 -16.44 3.17
N LEU A 199 -20.68 -15.51 2.53
CA LEU A 199 -21.12 -14.95 1.24
C LEU A 199 -21.25 -16.05 0.17
N PHE A 200 -20.24 -16.93 0.07
CA PHE A 200 -20.24 -17.99 -0.94
C PHE A 200 -21.18 -19.17 -0.64
N ILE A 201 -21.39 -19.55 0.61
CA ILE A 201 -22.38 -20.59 0.98
C ILE A 201 -23.79 -20.03 0.87
N GLY A 202 -23.98 -18.73 1.15
CA GLY A 202 -25.29 -18.09 1.12
C GLY A 202 -25.87 -18.02 -0.29
N ASP A 203 -25.14 -17.48 -1.25
CA ASP A 203 -25.68 -17.25 -2.62
C ASP A 203 -24.63 -17.08 -3.71
N ILE A 204 -23.65 -17.97 -3.79
CA ILE A 204 -22.60 -17.89 -4.83
C ILE A 204 -23.17 -17.88 -6.26
N ASN A 205 -24.29 -18.58 -6.51
CA ASN A 205 -24.86 -18.62 -7.86
C ASN A 205 -25.47 -17.27 -8.26
N SER A 206 -26.07 -16.55 -7.34
CA SER A 206 -26.54 -15.18 -7.56
C SER A 206 -25.36 -14.25 -7.81
N LEU A 207 -24.34 -14.26 -6.96
CA LEU A 207 -23.14 -13.43 -7.16
C LEU A 207 -22.49 -13.64 -8.53
N ILE A 208 -22.39 -14.91 -8.98
CA ILE A 208 -21.86 -15.22 -10.31
C ILE A 208 -22.82 -14.76 -11.42
N SER A 209 -24.15 -14.92 -11.23
CA SER A 209 -25.15 -14.46 -12.18
C SER A 209 -25.11 -12.95 -12.35
N ASP A 210 -25.03 -12.23 -11.23
CA ASP A 210 -24.96 -10.77 -11.20
C ASP A 210 -23.70 -10.27 -11.93
N ALA A 211 -22.53 -10.82 -11.61
CA ALA A 211 -21.29 -10.49 -12.29
C ALA A 211 -21.34 -10.78 -13.79
N LYS A 212 -22.02 -11.86 -14.23
CA LYS A 212 -22.19 -12.18 -15.66
C LYS A 212 -23.11 -11.21 -16.40
N SER A 213 -24.12 -10.68 -15.72
CA SER A 213 -25.07 -9.73 -16.29
C SER A 213 -24.56 -8.30 -16.33
N TYR A 214 -23.44 -8.02 -15.64
CA TYR A 214 -22.87 -6.69 -15.60
C TYR A 214 -22.33 -6.27 -16.97
N THR A 215 -22.85 -5.16 -17.48
CA THR A 215 -22.38 -4.49 -18.70
C THR A 215 -22.14 -3.03 -18.33
N PRO A 216 -20.89 -2.56 -18.31
CA PRO A 216 -20.58 -1.17 -18.02
C PRO A 216 -21.29 -0.21 -19.00
N GLU A 217 -21.64 0.98 -18.53
CA GLU A 217 -22.12 2.05 -19.40
C GLU A 217 -21.07 2.38 -20.47
N ASP A 218 -21.49 2.58 -21.70
CA ASP A 218 -20.64 2.91 -22.85
C ASP A 218 -19.69 1.80 -23.36
N ILE A 219 -19.75 0.58 -22.84
CA ILE A 219 -18.93 -0.55 -23.28
C ILE A 219 -19.82 -1.71 -23.76
N GLU A 220 -19.57 -2.20 -24.99
CA GLU A 220 -20.33 -3.30 -25.64
C GLU A 220 -19.82 -4.70 -25.23
N TRP A 221 -19.52 -4.96 -23.96
CA TRP A 221 -19.16 -6.29 -23.47
C TRP A 221 -19.69 -6.55 -22.05
N ASP A 222 -19.99 -7.81 -21.75
CA ASP A 222 -20.27 -8.23 -20.39
C ASP A 222 -18.95 -8.56 -19.65
N TRP A 223 -18.92 -8.35 -18.33
CA TRP A 223 -17.72 -8.53 -17.52
C TRP A 223 -17.12 -9.94 -17.66
N TYR A 224 -17.98 -10.95 -17.70
CA TYR A 224 -17.55 -12.35 -17.62
C TYR A 224 -17.00 -12.88 -18.96
N HIS A 225 -17.61 -12.53 -20.08
CA HIS A 225 -17.24 -13.07 -21.38
C HIS A 225 -16.53 -12.03 -22.26
N GLY A 226 -17.05 -10.82 -22.32
CA GLY A 226 -16.57 -9.78 -23.21
C GLY A 226 -15.25 -9.15 -22.74
N SER A 227 -15.15 -8.83 -21.45
CA SER A 227 -13.98 -8.14 -20.91
C SER A 227 -12.69 -8.95 -20.99
N ILE A 228 -12.74 -10.28 -20.99
CA ILE A 228 -11.54 -11.13 -21.14
C ILE A 228 -10.86 -10.91 -22.50
N SER A 229 -11.62 -10.64 -23.55
CA SER A 229 -11.08 -10.37 -24.89
C SER A 229 -10.81 -8.89 -25.16
N ASP A 230 -11.20 -8.00 -24.25
CA ASP A 230 -11.04 -6.57 -24.42
C ASP A 230 -9.62 -6.10 -24.09
N THR A 231 -9.00 -5.42 -25.05
CA THR A 231 -7.64 -4.91 -24.93
C THR A 231 -7.54 -3.68 -24.02
N SER A 232 -8.62 -2.93 -23.81
CA SER A 232 -8.62 -1.75 -22.94
C SER A 232 -8.51 -2.15 -21.48
N THR A 233 -9.31 -3.11 -21.02
CA THR A 233 -9.25 -3.65 -19.65
C THR A 233 -7.95 -4.41 -19.40
N PHE A 234 -7.40 -5.11 -20.42
CA PHE A 234 -6.08 -5.74 -20.30
C PHE A 234 -4.98 -4.70 -20.09
N LYS A 235 -4.99 -3.58 -20.81
CA LYS A 235 -4.02 -2.49 -20.62
C LYS A 235 -4.17 -1.85 -19.24
N SER A 236 -5.38 -1.58 -18.81
CA SER A 236 -5.66 -1.02 -17.50
C SER A 236 -5.21 -1.95 -16.37
N GLY A 237 -5.54 -3.25 -16.44
CA GLY A 237 -5.05 -4.25 -15.50
C GLY A 237 -3.53 -4.36 -15.46
N LEU A 238 -2.85 -4.31 -16.61
CA LEU A 238 -1.39 -4.30 -16.70
C LEU A 238 -0.80 -3.01 -16.12
N ALA A 239 -1.47 -1.86 -16.30
CA ALA A 239 -1.07 -0.59 -15.71
C ALA A 239 -1.06 -0.68 -14.18
N LEU A 240 -2.08 -1.28 -13.59
CA LEU A 240 -2.14 -1.51 -12.13
C LEU A 240 -0.97 -2.36 -11.65
N VAL A 241 -0.61 -3.42 -12.39
CA VAL A 241 0.55 -4.25 -12.04
C VAL A 241 1.83 -3.43 -12.04
N VAL A 242 2.05 -2.61 -13.06
CA VAL A 242 3.25 -1.75 -13.14
C VAL A 242 3.26 -0.70 -12.03
N ALA A 243 2.14 0.02 -11.86
CA ALA A 243 2.01 1.13 -10.91
C ALA A 243 2.24 0.67 -9.46
N ILE A 244 1.40 -0.24 -8.99
CA ILE A 244 1.39 -0.67 -7.58
C ILE A 244 2.65 -1.49 -7.24
N THR A 245 3.10 -2.37 -8.17
CA THR A 245 4.34 -3.13 -7.92
C THR A 245 5.55 -2.21 -7.78
N ALA A 246 5.64 -1.17 -8.61
CA ALA A 246 6.70 -0.17 -8.51
C ALA A 246 6.63 0.63 -7.21
N ALA A 247 5.43 1.06 -6.83
CA ALA A 247 5.20 1.88 -5.65
C ALA A 247 5.50 1.14 -4.34
N GLU A 248 5.09 -0.10 -4.23
CA GLU A 248 5.34 -0.92 -3.05
C GLU A 248 6.83 -1.21 -2.81
N MET A 249 7.70 -1.06 -3.81
CA MET A 249 9.14 -1.08 -3.59
C MET A 249 9.63 0.11 -2.75
N PHE A 250 8.85 1.19 -2.65
CA PHE A 250 9.13 2.34 -1.78
C PHE A 250 8.44 2.25 -0.41
N SER A 251 7.64 1.20 -0.17
CA SER A 251 7.14 0.85 1.15
C SER A 251 8.29 0.32 2.02
N GLN A 252 8.92 1.21 2.81
CA GLN A 252 10.07 0.83 3.63
C GLN A 252 9.72 -0.18 4.71
N GLY A 253 8.44 -0.32 5.06
CA GLY A 253 7.95 -1.38 5.92
C GLY A 253 8.28 -2.78 5.40
N ASN A 254 8.18 -3.01 4.09
CA ASN A 254 8.56 -4.28 3.45
C ASN A 254 10.07 -4.53 3.58
N TRP A 255 10.89 -3.50 3.39
CA TRP A 255 12.35 -3.59 3.52
C TRP A 255 12.77 -3.81 4.96
N GLN A 256 12.17 -3.14 5.95
CA GLN A 256 12.44 -3.41 7.36
C GLN A 256 12.25 -4.90 7.69
N ARG A 257 11.21 -5.54 7.13
CA ARG A 257 10.97 -6.98 7.30
C ARG A 257 12.02 -7.85 6.60
N ALA A 258 12.62 -7.37 5.51
CA ALA A 258 13.74 -8.05 4.87
C ALA A 258 14.95 -8.13 5.81
N TRP A 259 15.29 -7.04 6.50
CA TRP A 259 16.38 -7.06 7.48
C TRP A 259 16.01 -7.70 8.82
N ALA A 260 14.74 -7.66 9.22
CA ALA A 260 14.25 -8.33 10.43
C ALA A 260 14.27 -9.86 10.31
N SER A 261 14.21 -10.42 9.10
CA SER A 261 14.26 -11.88 8.87
C SER A 261 15.57 -12.49 9.34
N GLU A 262 15.51 -13.67 9.97
CA GLU A 262 16.68 -14.40 10.48
C GLU A 262 17.68 -14.75 9.37
N ASP A 263 17.18 -15.14 8.19
CA ASP A 263 18.00 -15.46 7.03
C ASP A 263 17.26 -15.21 5.70
N GLU A 264 17.99 -15.32 4.58
CA GLU A 264 17.47 -15.10 3.23
C GLU A 264 16.43 -16.14 2.80
N LYS A 265 16.57 -17.39 3.26
CA LYS A 265 15.61 -18.47 2.94
C LYS A 265 14.28 -18.23 3.63
N SER A 266 14.33 -17.78 4.88
CA SER A 266 13.16 -17.40 5.67
C SER A 266 12.44 -16.20 5.04
N LEU A 267 13.18 -15.17 4.60
CA LEU A 267 12.63 -14.04 3.86
C LEU A 267 11.95 -14.48 2.56
N LYS A 268 12.65 -15.23 1.73
CA LYS A 268 12.12 -15.71 0.44
C LYS A 268 10.86 -16.54 0.61
N LYS A 269 10.88 -17.49 1.55
CA LYS A 269 9.72 -18.34 1.86
C LYS A 269 8.55 -17.48 2.36
N ALA A 270 8.80 -16.56 3.26
CA ALA A 270 7.78 -15.69 3.84
C ALA A 270 7.10 -14.83 2.76
N ALA A 271 7.89 -14.16 1.94
CA ALA A 271 7.39 -13.27 0.91
C ALA A 271 6.59 -14.03 -0.19
N ILE A 272 7.05 -15.20 -0.62
CA ILE A 272 6.28 -16.05 -1.54
C ILE A 272 4.95 -16.49 -0.90
N THR A 273 4.96 -16.89 0.38
CA THR A 273 3.74 -17.32 1.06
C THR A 273 2.75 -16.17 1.20
N ALA A 274 3.20 -14.97 1.58
CA ALA A 274 2.36 -13.77 1.65
C ALA A 274 1.73 -13.46 0.28
N SER A 275 2.51 -13.47 -0.81
CA SER A 275 2.02 -13.27 -2.17
C SER A 275 0.90 -14.24 -2.55
N LEU A 276 1.07 -15.53 -2.24
CA LEU A 276 0.07 -16.57 -2.56
C LEU A 276 -1.23 -16.42 -1.77
N ILE A 277 -1.19 -15.85 -0.58
CA ILE A 277 -2.39 -15.57 0.24
C ILE A 277 -3.11 -14.32 -0.26
N VAL A 278 -2.36 -13.29 -0.60
CA VAL A 278 -2.90 -11.97 -0.98
C VAL A 278 -3.63 -12.02 -2.32
N PHE A 279 -3.07 -12.69 -3.33
CA PHE A 279 -3.67 -12.72 -4.66
C PHE A 279 -5.14 -13.18 -4.68
N PRO A 280 -5.50 -14.37 -4.17
CA PRO A 280 -6.89 -14.83 -4.21
C PRO A 280 -7.82 -13.94 -3.37
N LEU A 281 -7.32 -13.38 -2.28
CA LEU A 281 -8.09 -12.50 -1.42
C LEU A 281 -8.53 -11.24 -2.17
N ILE A 282 -7.58 -10.53 -2.78
CA ILE A 282 -7.86 -9.30 -3.53
C ILE A 282 -8.71 -9.58 -4.78
N PHE A 283 -8.45 -10.71 -5.45
CA PHE A 283 -9.26 -11.12 -6.60
C PHE A 283 -10.75 -11.35 -6.21
N ILE A 284 -10.99 -12.05 -5.10
CA ILE A 284 -12.34 -12.28 -4.61
C ILE A 284 -13.02 -10.96 -4.22
N MET A 285 -12.33 -10.08 -3.53
CA MET A 285 -12.89 -8.77 -3.16
C MET A 285 -13.25 -7.93 -4.39
N GLY A 286 -12.43 -7.95 -5.44
CA GLY A 286 -12.73 -7.30 -6.71
C GLY A 286 -13.95 -7.93 -7.41
N PHE A 287 -14.01 -9.26 -7.46
CA PHE A 287 -15.16 -9.99 -8.00
C PHE A 287 -16.48 -9.64 -7.28
N LEU A 288 -16.45 -9.46 -5.96
CA LEU A 288 -17.63 -9.04 -5.19
C LEU A 288 -18.11 -7.64 -5.61
N GLY A 289 -17.20 -6.71 -5.91
CA GLY A 289 -17.55 -5.40 -6.47
C GLY A 289 -18.26 -5.50 -7.81
N THR A 290 -17.78 -6.38 -8.71
CA THR A 290 -18.45 -6.65 -9.99
C THR A 290 -19.86 -7.23 -9.81
N SER A 291 -20.04 -8.09 -8.79
CA SER A 291 -21.37 -8.63 -8.48
C SER A 291 -22.34 -7.53 -8.03
N VAL A 292 -21.86 -6.56 -7.24
CA VAL A 292 -22.67 -5.39 -6.86
C VAL A 292 -23.06 -4.55 -8.07
N ALA A 293 -22.11 -4.29 -8.98
CA ALA A 293 -22.39 -3.55 -10.21
C ALA A 293 -23.47 -4.25 -11.06
N GLY A 294 -23.47 -5.59 -11.11
CA GLY A 294 -24.49 -6.36 -11.80
C GLY A 294 -25.89 -6.35 -11.15
N GLN A 295 -25.99 -6.05 -9.86
CA GLN A 295 -27.26 -5.85 -9.17
C GLN A 295 -27.90 -4.48 -9.47
N GLY A 296 -27.10 -3.50 -9.90
CA GLY A 296 -27.55 -2.17 -10.28
C GLY A 296 -26.67 -1.05 -9.74
N ALA A 297 -27.00 0.17 -10.10
CA ALA A 297 -26.24 1.33 -9.67
C ALA A 297 -26.38 1.57 -8.15
N VAL A 298 -25.26 1.80 -7.48
CA VAL A 298 -25.20 2.19 -6.07
C VAL A 298 -24.83 3.68 -5.93
N SER A 299 -25.19 4.27 -4.80
CA SER A 299 -24.95 5.70 -4.56
C SER A 299 -23.48 6.05 -4.36
N ASP A 300 -22.67 5.12 -3.85
CA ASP A 300 -21.23 5.28 -3.62
C ASP A 300 -20.47 3.98 -3.96
N PRO A 301 -19.96 3.87 -5.19
CA PRO A 301 -19.20 2.70 -5.61
C PRO A 301 -17.93 2.43 -4.82
N SER A 302 -17.32 3.44 -4.20
CA SER A 302 -16.10 3.26 -3.38
C SER A 302 -16.32 2.42 -2.12
N VAL A 303 -17.57 2.11 -1.80
CA VAL A 303 -17.99 1.23 -0.70
C VAL A 303 -18.86 0.08 -1.19
N SER A 304 -18.76 -0.26 -2.47
CA SER A 304 -19.61 -1.29 -3.12
C SER A 304 -19.70 -2.60 -2.35
N PHE A 305 -18.59 -3.08 -1.78
CA PHE A 305 -18.58 -4.28 -0.96
C PHE A 305 -19.62 -4.25 0.19
N PHE A 306 -19.86 -3.09 0.80
CA PHE A 306 -20.76 -2.97 1.96
C PHE A 306 -22.24 -3.14 1.59
N TYR A 307 -22.63 -2.93 0.33
CA TYR A 307 -23.99 -3.22 -0.13
C TYR A 307 -24.33 -4.71 -0.10
N LEU A 308 -23.34 -5.62 -0.25
CA LEU A 308 -23.55 -7.06 -0.12
C LEU A 308 -23.80 -7.50 1.33
N ILE A 309 -23.48 -6.67 2.29
CA ILE A 309 -23.51 -7.00 3.71
C ILE A 309 -24.45 -6.08 4.51
N GLU A 310 -25.27 -5.27 3.84
CA GLU A 310 -26.15 -4.30 4.48
C GLU A 310 -27.13 -4.95 5.46
N ASP A 311 -27.67 -6.12 5.11
CA ASP A 311 -28.65 -6.87 5.93
C ASP A 311 -28.03 -7.92 6.85
N ILE A 312 -26.72 -7.93 7.06
CA ILE A 312 -26.08 -8.90 7.95
C ILE A 312 -26.38 -8.63 9.42
N GLY A 313 -26.58 -9.72 10.17
CA GLY A 313 -26.94 -9.64 11.59
C GLY A 313 -25.84 -9.00 12.46
N LEU A 314 -26.23 -8.55 13.64
CA LEU A 314 -25.37 -7.85 14.61
C LEU A 314 -24.03 -8.57 14.88
N PHE A 315 -24.00 -9.88 14.89
CA PHE A 315 -22.78 -10.66 15.10
C PHE A 315 -21.71 -10.34 14.04
N PHE A 316 -22.10 -10.17 12.79
CA PHE A 316 -21.20 -9.85 11.69
C PHE A 316 -20.73 -8.40 11.74
N VAL A 317 -21.62 -7.46 12.10
CA VAL A 317 -21.22 -6.07 12.32
C VAL A 317 -20.12 -5.98 13.37
N VAL A 318 -20.25 -6.72 14.48
CA VAL A 318 -19.20 -6.80 15.51
C VAL A 318 -17.91 -7.37 14.94
N ALA A 319 -17.98 -8.47 14.17
CA ALA A 319 -16.81 -9.07 13.52
C ALA A 319 -16.12 -8.09 12.55
N PHE A 320 -16.90 -7.32 11.77
CA PHE A 320 -16.38 -6.31 10.86
C PHE A 320 -15.70 -5.13 11.56
N VAL A 321 -16.26 -4.66 12.65
CA VAL A 321 -15.62 -3.61 13.46
C VAL A 321 -14.23 -4.08 13.94
N ILE A 322 -14.14 -5.31 14.45
CA ILE A 322 -12.86 -5.88 14.89
C ILE A 322 -11.90 -6.05 13.70
N LEU A 323 -12.38 -6.57 12.56
CA LEU A 323 -11.60 -6.74 11.35
C LEU A 323 -11.03 -5.39 10.85
N SER A 324 -11.88 -4.38 10.75
CA SER A 324 -11.49 -3.05 10.27
C SER A 324 -10.41 -2.44 11.16
N ILE A 325 -10.54 -2.58 12.48
CA ILE A 325 -9.53 -2.10 13.44
C ILE A 325 -8.23 -2.91 13.31
N ALA A 326 -8.30 -4.23 13.14
CA ALA A 326 -7.11 -5.05 12.96
C ALA A 326 -6.35 -4.69 11.67
N LEU A 327 -7.07 -4.48 10.57
CA LEU A 327 -6.51 -4.07 9.28
C LEU A 327 -5.80 -2.72 9.39
N VAL A 328 -6.50 -1.68 9.87
CA VAL A 328 -5.91 -0.34 9.94
C VAL A 328 -4.78 -0.23 10.97
N CYS A 329 -4.82 -0.96 12.07
CA CYS A 329 -3.75 -0.90 13.06
C CYS A 329 -2.44 -1.48 12.52
N SER A 330 -2.49 -2.61 11.79
CA SER A 330 -1.29 -3.25 11.23
C SER A 330 -0.64 -2.46 10.11
N SER A 331 -1.44 -1.79 9.27
CA SER A 331 -0.90 -0.91 8.23
C SER A 331 -0.39 0.40 8.81
N ALA A 332 -1.17 1.07 9.67
CA ALA A 332 -0.81 2.37 10.22
C ALA A 332 0.48 2.32 11.08
N ASP A 333 0.64 1.34 11.96
CA ASP A 333 1.86 1.23 12.78
C ASP A 333 3.10 0.92 11.94
N THR A 334 2.95 0.08 10.92
CA THR A 334 4.01 -0.20 9.94
C THR A 334 4.43 1.04 9.18
N LEU A 335 3.46 1.80 8.65
CA LEU A 335 3.74 3.05 7.92
C LEU A 335 4.41 4.08 8.82
N GLN A 336 3.95 4.22 10.07
CA GLN A 336 4.58 5.11 11.06
C GLN A 336 6.04 4.72 11.32
N ASN A 337 6.33 3.45 11.57
CA ASN A 337 7.70 2.95 11.76
C ASN A 337 8.57 3.20 10.54
N ALA A 338 8.06 2.91 9.36
CA ALA A 338 8.78 3.01 8.12
C ALA A 338 9.07 4.47 7.73
N ILE A 339 8.12 5.39 7.93
CA ILE A 339 8.33 6.84 7.73
C ILE A 339 9.44 7.34 8.66
N ILE A 340 9.41 6.95 9.93
CA ILE A 340 10.44 7.36 10.90
C ILE A 340 11.79 6.77 10.57
N ALA A 341 11.86 5.53 10.09
CA ALA A 341 13.11 4.96 9.61
C ALA A 341 13.68 5.77 8.46
N SER A 342 12.85 6.13 7.45
CA SER A 342 13.28 6.96 6.34
C SER A 342 13.68 8.38 6.78
N ILE A 343 12.94 9.02 7.67
CA ILE A 343 13.35 10.34 8.20
C ILE A 343 14.70 10.22 8.93
N SER A 344 14.86 9.22 9.80
CA SER A 344 16.07 9.06 10.61
C SER A 344 17.30 8.72 9.77
N ARG A 345 17.19 7.69 8.92
CA ARG A 345 18.29 7.15 8.12
C ARG A 345 18.51 7.95 6.84
N ASP A 346 17.44 8.17 6.08
CA ASP A 346 17.57 8.64 4.70
C ASP A 346 17.65 10.18 4.62
N ILE A 347 16.90 10.88 5.45
CA ILE A 347 16.90 12.35 5.44
C ILE A 347 17.91 12.93 6.43
N CYS A 348 17.89 12.45 7.68
CA CYS A 348 18.70 13.01 8.75
C CYS A 348 20.08 12.35 8.92
N ASP A 349 20.39 11.28 8.15
CA ASP A 349 21.70 10.60 8.16
C ASP A 349 22.11 10.15 9.60
N ASP A 350 21.18 9.53 10.31
CA ASP A 350 21.31 9.07 11.72
C ASP A 350 21.66 10.15 12.75
N LYS A 351 21.44 11.43 12.42
CA LYS A 351 21.79 12.54 13.32
C LYS A 351 20.70 12.86 14.35
N ILE A 352 19.51 12.26 14.22
CA ILE A 352 18.45 12.45 15.22
C ILE A 352 18.52 11.37 16.30
N SER A 353 18.21 11.80 17.54
CA SER A 353 18.16 10.87 18.67
C SER A 353 16.94 9.96 18.60
N LEU A 354 17.01 8.78 19.24
CA LEU A 354 15.86 7.87 19.38
C LEU A 354 14.63 8.58 19.97
N ASN A 355 14.82 9.47 20.94
CA ASN A 355 13.72 10.24 21.52
C ASN A 355 13.09 11.18 20.47
N ALA A 356 13.89 11.85 19.64
CA ALA A 356 13.36 12.68 18.56
C ALA A 356 12.56 11.84 17.55
N ALA A 357 13.03 10.65 17.18
CA ALA A 357 12.30 9.70 16.34
C ALA A 357 10.93 9.34 16.95
N LYS A 358 10.89 9.01 18.26
CA LYS A 358 9.65 8.72 19.00
C LYS A 358 8.68 9.90 19.00
N TYR A 359 9.15 11.12 19.19
CA TYR A 359 8.31 12.33 19.13
C TYR A 359 7.76 12.56 17.70
N LEU A 360 8.55 12.34 16.67
CA LEU A 360 8.11 12.47 15.30
C LEU A 360 7.01 11.47 14.94
N THR A 361 7.07 10.23 15.48
CA THR A 361 5.98 9.23 15.31
C THR A 361 4.65 9.78 15.79
N VAL A 362 4.62 10.44 16.93
CA VAL A 362 3.38 11.03 17.47
C VAL A 362 2.99 12.31 16.71
N ALA A 363 3.97 13.15 16.36
CA ALA A 363 3.73 14.45 15.74
C ALA A 363 3.17 14.36 14.31
N MET A 364 3.42 13.25 13.58
CA MET A 364 2.87 13.08 12.24
C MET A 364 1.35 12.81 12.23
N ILE A 365 0.78 12.27 13.32
CA ILE A 365 -0.61 11.82 13.36
C ILE A 365 -1.62 12.95 13.17
N PRO A 366 -1.52 14.10 13.86
CA PRO A 366 -2.44 15.21 13.61
C PRO A 366 -2.44 15.68 12.16
N LEU A 367 -1.28 15.68 11.50
CA LEU A 367 -1.19 16.06 10.09
C LEU A 367 -1.84 15.01 9.18
N ALA A 368 -1.60 13.72 9.43
CA ALA A 368 -2.21 12.65 8.65
C ALA A 368 -3.74 12.64 8.82
N ILE A 369 -4.26 12.83 10.05
CA ILE A 369 -5.70 12.93 10.30
C ILE A 369 -6.27 14.19 9.62
N TYR A 370 -5.60 15.34 9.70
CA TYR A 370 -6.04 16.55 9.01
C TYR A 370 -6.17 16.32 7.50
N LEU A 371 -5.19 15.67 6.87
CA LEU A 371 -5.26 15.32 5.44
C LEU A 371 -6.38 14.30 5.15
N ALA A 372 -6.61 13.36 6.06
CA ALA A 372 -7.68 12.37 5.95
C ALA A 372 -9.10 12.98 5.99
N THR A 373 -9.26 14.19 6.54
CA THR A 373 -10.56 14.90 6.50
C THR A 373 -10.86 15.57 5.15
N GLY A 374 -10.01 15.42 4.14
CA GLY A 374 -10.22 15.98 2.81
C GLY A 374 -10.15 17.50 2.74
N PRO A 375 -9.14 18.17 3.31
CA PRO A 375 -9.09 19.63 3.33
C PRO A 375 -8.81 20.20 1.93
N THR A 376 -9.35 21.37 1.65
CA THR A 376 -8.97 22.17 0.49
C THR A 376 -7.73 23.00 0.82
N ILE A 377 -6.60 22.70 0.17
CA ILE A 377 -5.31 23.40 0.33
C ILE A 377 -4.96 24.11 -0.97
N ALA A 378 -4.80 25.43 -0.91
CA ALA A 378 -4.45 26.28 -2.08
C ALA A 378 -5.36 26.08 -3.31
N GLY A 379 -6.65 25.76 -3.09
CA GLY A 379 -7.63 25.53 -4.15
C GLY A 379 -7.69 24.09 -4.66
N PHE A 380 -6.84 23.19 -4.15
CA PHE A 380 -6.91 21.75 -4.41
C PHE A 380 -7.61 21.05 -3.25
N THR A 381 -8.70 20.33 -3.53
CA THR A 381 -9.37 19.48 -2.54
C THR A 381 -8.73 18.10 -2.60
N LEU A 382 -8.19 17.63 -1.46
CA LEU A 382 -7.57 16.30 -1.38
C LEU A 382 -8.60 15.16 -1.47
N ASP A 383 -9.87 15.51 -1.31
CA ASP A 383 -11.03 14.60 -1.34
C ASP A 383 -11.68 14.48 -2.74
N SER A 384 -11.04 14.92 -3.79
CA SER A 384 -11.63 14.92 -5.14
C SER A 384 -11.60 13.58 -5.87
N GLY A 385 -11.29 12.51 -5.19
CA GLY A 385 -11.26 11.15 -5.73
C GLY A 385 -11.36 10.11 -4.63
N GLY A 386 -11.67 8.88 -4.98
CA GLY A 386 -11.58 7.75 -4.06
C GLY A 386 -10.15 7.53 -3.56
N VAL A 387 -10.00 6.71 -2.53
CA VAL A 387 -8.69 6.28 -2.00
C VAL A 387 -7.78 5.76 -3.12
N PHE A 388 -8.36 5.11 -4.13
CA PHE A 388 -7.66 4.58 -5.30
C PHE A 388 -6.94 5.67 -6.12
N GLU A 389 -7.58 6.80 -6.40
CA GLU A 389 -6.97 7.87 -7.21
C GLU A 389 -5.79 8.55 -6.48
N ILE A 390 -5.90 8.70 -5.16
CA ILE A 390 -4.81 9.22 -4.33
C ILE A 390 -3.58 8.32 -4.45
N PHE A 391 -3.78 7.00 -4.45
CA PHE A 391 -2.68 6.04 -4.62
C PHE A 391 -2.03 6.15 -5.99
N LEU A 392 -2.81 6.20 -7.08
CA LEU A 392 -2.26 6.25 -8.44
C LEU A 392 -1.29 7.43 -8.65
N ARG A 393 -1.55 8.56 -8.01
CA ARG A 393 -0.64 9.72 -8.07
C ARG A 393 0.72 9.41 -7.43
N ALA A 394 0.72 8.82 -6.23
CA ALA A 394 1.96 8.42 -5.55
C ALA A 394 2.68 7.30 -6.31
N ASP A 395 1.93 6.38 -6.89
CA ASP A 395 2.45 5.25 -7.67
C ASP A 395 3.23 5.72 -8.92
N LEU A 396 2.80 6.80 -9.56
CA LEU A 396 3.51 7.35 -10.72
C LEU A 396 4.93 7.82 -10.36
N TYR A 397 5.08 8.54 -9.25
CA TYR A 397 6.40 9.01 -8.79
C TYR A 397 7.31 7.83 -8.44
N ALA A 398 6.74 6.80 -7.86
CA ALA A 398 7.45 5.56 -7.57
C ALA A 398 7.85 4.82 -8.87
N ALA A 399 6.95 4.69 -9.84
CA ALA A 399 7.24 4.06 -11.13
C ALA A 399 8.37 4.76 -11.87
N ALA A 400 8.43 6.09 -11.81
CA ALA A 400 9.52 6.88 -12.37
C ALA A 400 10.89 6.62 -11.70
N THR A 401 10.90 6.11 -10.47
CA THR A 401 12.11 5.97 -9.64
C THR A 401 12.59 4.53 -9.49
N VAL A 402 11.69 3.54 -9.57
CA VAL A 402 12.02 2.14 -9.27
C VAL A 402 13.06 1.54 -10.23
N GLY A 403 12.96 1.83 -11.53
CA GLY A 403 13.92 1.38 -12.53
C GLY A 403 15.35 1.83 -12.21
N PRO A 404 15.60 3.13 -12.06
CA PRO A 404 16.90 3.66 -11.65
C PRO A 404 17.49 3.04 -10.38
N VAL A 405 16.66 2.75 -9.37
CA VAL A 405 17.12 2.11 -8.12
C VAL A 405 17.48 0.66 -8.34
N LEU A 406 16.59 -0.13 -8.94
CA LEU A 406 16.82 -1.57 -9.13
C LEU A 406 17.94 -1.86 -10.13
N LEU A 407 18.12 -1.02 -11.14
CA LEU A 407 19.22 -1.15 -12.08
C LEU A 407 20.60 -1.00 -11.41
N THR A 408 20.70 -0.36 -10.24
CA THR A 408 21.96 -0.30 -9.47
C THR A 408 22.41 -1.68 -8.92
N LEU A 409 21.55 -2.70 -8.98
CA LEU A 409 21.94 -4.09 -8.77
C LEU A 409 22.87 -4.60 -9.88
N TRP A 410 22.87 -3.96 -11.03
CA TRP A 410 23.83 -4.21 -12.09
C TRP A 410 25.06 -3.31 -11.89
N ASP A 411 26.23 -3.91 -11.76
CA ASP A 411 27.47 -3.20 -11.38
C ASP A 411 27.97 -2.18 -12.42
N ARG A 412 27.43 -2.19 -13.64
CA ARG A 412 27.75 -1.20 -14.69
C ARG A 412 26.96 0.11 -14.57
N VAL A 413 25.95 0.16 -13.70
CA VAL A 413 25.15 1.38 -13.52
C VAL A 413 25.94 2.34 -12.66
N SER A 414 26.14 3.56 -13.20
CA SER A 414 26.84 4.63 -12.50
C SER A 414 25.91 5.43 -11.58
N SER A 415 26.50 6.06 -10.57
CA SER A 415 25.79 6.95 -9.63
C SER A 415 25.07 8.08 -10.36
N LYS A 416 25.71 8.69 -11.37
CA LYS A 416 25.11 9.71 -12.24
C LYS A 416 23.97 9.15 -13.08
N GLY A 417 24.16 7.95 -13.66
CA GLY A 417 23.14 7.28 -14.45
C GLY A 417 21.87 7.06 -13.66
N SER A 418 21.97 6.52 -12.44
CA SER A 418 20.84 6.31 -11.55
C SER A 418 20.10 7.61 -11.20
N LEU A 419 20.83 8.68 -10.86
CA LEU A 419 20.24 9.96 -10.48
C LEU A 419 19.54 10.66 -11.65
N PHE A 420 20.19 10.76 -12.82
CA PHE A 420 19.58 11.36 -14.02
C PHE A 420 18.39 10.55 -14.51
N GLY A 421 18.46 9.22 -14.42
CA GLY A 421 17.35 8.33 -14.73
C GLY A 421 16.14 8.63 -13.86
N ALA A 422 16.32 8.77 -12.56
CA ALA A 422 15.22 9.03 -11.62
C ALA A 422 14.47 10.35 -11.96
N PHE A 423 15.19 11.42 -12.27
CA PHE A 423 14.56 12.68 -12.69
C PHE A 423 13.92 12.60 -14.08
N SER A 424 14.48 11.80 -14.99
CA SER A 424 13.96 11.68 -16.35
C SER A 424 12.63 10.92 -16.46
N GLY A 425 12.27 10.12 -15.46
CA GLY A 425 11.02 9.36 -15.46
C GLY A 425 9.80 10.26 -15.56
N LEU A 426 9.68 11.27 -14.69
CA LEU A 426 8.59 12.24 -14.74
C LEU A 426 8.63 13.12 -16.01
N LEU A 427 9.84 13.49 -16.45
CA LEU A 427 10.00 14.21 -17.71
C LEU A 427 9.51 13.39 -18.91
N SER A 428 9.71 12.08 -18.89
CA SER A 428 9.21 11.17 -19.93
C SER A 428 7.68 11.12 -20.00
N VAL A 429 7.00 11.25 -18.87
CA VAL A 429 5.53 11.40 -18.81
C VAL A 429 5.08 12.68 -19.49
N VAL A 430 5.72 13.81 -19.17
CA VAL A 430 5.40 15.09 -19.80
C VAL A 430 5.64 15.03 -21.31
N ILE A 431 6.76 14.44 -21.73
CA ILE A 431 7.08 14.25 -23.15
C ILE A 431 6.01 13.36 -23.83
N TYR A 432 5.63 12.25 -23.19
CA TYR A 432 4.61 11.37 -23.72
C TYR A 432 3.28 12.10 -23.97
N GLY A 433 2.72 12.75 -22.92
CA GLY A 433 1.46 13.48 -23.04
C GLY A 433 1.53 14.63 -24.06
N THR A 434 2.68 15.34 -24.12
CA THR A 434 2.90 16.40 -25.11
C THR A 434 2.91 15.88 -26.55
N LEU A 435 3.43 14.67 -26.78
CA LEU A 435 3.52 14.07 -28.12
C LEU A 435 2.22 13.40 -28.55
N THR A 436 1.43 12.90 -27.63
CA THR A 436 0.16 12.19 -27.92
C THR A 436 -1.03 13.15 -27.98
N GLU A 437 -1.00 14.21 -27.22
CA GLU A 437 -2.08 15.20 -27.14
C GLU A 437 -1.50 16.62 -27.21
N ASP A 438 -1.19 17.24 -26.06
CA ASP A 438 -0.58 18.57 -25.95
C ASP A 438 0.24 18.73 -24.67
N PHE A 439 0.88 19.89 -24.49
CA PHE A 439 1.71 20.17 -23.31
C PHE A 439 0.90 20.19 -22.00
N SER A 440 -0.36 20.65 -22.04
CA SER A 440 -1.23 20.63 -20.86
C SER A 440 -1.50 19.20 -20.39
N ALA A 441 -1.88 18.32 -21.31
CA ALA A 441 -2.09 16.90 -21.04
C ALA A 441 -0.85 16.24 -20.45
N GLY A 442 0.35 16.58 -20.96
CA GLY A 442 1.61 16.09 -20.39
C GLY A 442 1.84 16.51 -18.94
N ILE A 443 1.40 17.69 -18.55
CA ILE A 443 1.43 18.14 -17.15
C ILE A 443 0.33 17.49 -16.35
N ASP A 444 -0.88 17.37 -16.89
CA ASP A 444 -2.05 16.80 -16.20
C ASP A 444 -1.82 15.33 -15.84
N TYR A 445 -1.14 14.55 -16.68
CA TYR A 445 -0.75 13.17 -16.38
C TYR A 445 0.17 13.03 -15.16
N LEU A 446 0.90 14.05 -14.76
CA LEU A 446 1.68 14.01 -13.51
C LEU A 446 0.78 14.00 -12.27
N PHE A 447 -0.45 14.54 -12.40
CA PHE A 447 -1.39 14.66 -11.29
C PHE A 447 -2.58 13.70 -11.40
N SER A 448 -2.91 13.24 -12.60
CA SER A 448 -3.99 12.29 -12.88
C SER A 448 -3.55 11.28 -13.93
N PRO A 449 -2.76 10.25 -13.54
CA PRO A 449 -2.23 9.24 -14.47
C PRO A 449 -3.28 8.18 -14.83
N THR A 450 -4.50 8.64 -15.18
CA THR A 450 -5.65 7.79 -15.47
C THR A 450 -6.00 7.77 -16.94
N ASN A 451 -6.71 6.73 -17.35
CA ASN A 451 -7.39 6.66 -18.64
C ASN A 451 -8.79 7.30 -18.56
N ASP A 452 -9.54 7.31 -19.68
CA ASP A 452 -10.88 7.89 -19.76
C ASP A 452 -11.90 7.25 -18.79
N ALA A 453 -11.65 6.01 -18.35
CA ALA A 453 -12.48 5.29 -17.40
C ALA A 453 -12.07 5.58 -15.91
N GLY A 454 -11.10 6.46 -15.67
CA GLY A 454 -10.60 6.78 -14.31
C GLY A 454 -9.66 5.73 -13.73
N LEU A 455 -9.30 4.70 -14.52
CA LEU A 455 -8.34 3.66 -14.10
C LEU A 455 -6.91 4.01 -14.55
N ALA A 456 -5.92 3.25 -14.09
CA ALA A 456 -4.51 3.52 -14.41
C ALA A 456 -4.22 3.51 -15.92
N ASN A 457 -3.51 4.53 -16.41
CA ASN A 457 -3.10 4.63 -17.81
C ASN A 457 -1.75 3.93 -18.05
N LEU A 458 -1.76 2.81 -18.79
CA LEU A 458 -0.57 1.98 -19.02
C LEU A 458 0.57 2.75 -19.67
N GLU A 459 0.26 3.53 -20.68
CA GLU A 459 1.27 4.25 -21.48
C GLU A 459 1.97 5.32 -20.63
N VAL A 460 1.24 5.96 -19.73
CA VAL A 460 1.79 6.93 -18.77
C VAL A 460 2.76 6.24 -17.80
N PHE A 461 2.36 5.14 -17.17
CA PHE A 461 3.23 4.40 -16.25
C PHE A 461 4.43 3.76 -16.94
N LEU A 462 4.24 3.22 -18.15
CA LEU A 462 5.36 2.70 -18.94
C LEU A 462 6.31 3.81 -19.40
N SER A 463 5.82 4.99 -19.76
CA SER A 463 6.68 6.10 -20.12
C SER A 463 7.57 6.53 -18.94
N ALA A 464 7.03 6.55 -17.70
CA ALA A 464 7.78 6.81 -16.49
C ALA A 464 8.85 5.74 -16.23
N LEU A 465 8.46 4.47 -16.21
CA LEU A 465 9.34 3.33 -15.90
C LEU A 465 10.42 3.10 -16.96
N LEU A 466 10.03 3.05 -18.25
CA LEU A 466 10.96 2.78 -19.33
C LEU A 466 11.85 3.99 -19.62
N GLY A 467 11.29 5.19 -19.58
CA GLY A 467 12.05 6.42 -19.79
C GLY A 467 13.15 6.59 -18.73
N SER A 468 12.81 6.41 -17.46
CA SER A 468 13.79 6.46 -16.36
C SER A 468 14.87 5.38 -16.50
N SER A 469 14.46 4.15 -16.83
CA SER A 469 15.38 3.02 -16.97
C SER A 469 16.33 3.19 -18.16
N LEU A 470 15.82 3.63 -19.31
CA LEU A 470 16.63 3.89 -20.51
C LEU A 470 17.66 4.99 -20.27
N VAL A 471 17.25 6.11 -19.66
CA VAL A 471 18.19 7.20 -19.33
C VAL A 471 19.24 6.74 -18.33
N THR A 472 18.86 5.93 -17.33
CA THR A 472 19.81 5.33 -16.39
C THR A 472 20.90 4.55 -17.14
N ILE A 473 20.51 3.67 -18.04
CA ILE A 473 21.44 2.84 -18.81
C ILE A 473 22.31 3.72 -19.71
N LEU A 474 21.72 4.60 -20.51
CA LEU A 474 22.45 5.46 -21.45
C LEU A 474 23.47 6.37 -20.75
N VAL A 475 23.05 7.03 -19.67
CA VAL A 475 23.96 7.91 -18.91
C VAL A 475 25.07 7.11 -18.26
N SER A 476 24.79 5.91 -17.75
CA SER A 476 25.83 5.03 -17.17
C SER A 476 26.90 4.62 -18.18
N TYR A 477 26.52 4.41 -19.45
CA TYR A 477 27.50 4.14 -20.52
C TYR A 477 28.32 5.38 -20.91
N ILE A 478 27.71 6.58 -20.87
CA ILE A 478 28.38 7.83 -21.27
C ILE A 478 29.24 8.39 -20.12
N MET A 479 28.77 8.19 -18.88
CA MET A 479 29.39 8.73 -17.66
C MET A 479 29.55 7.59 -16.63
N PRO A 480 30.46 6.62 -16.88
CA PRO A 480 30.73 5.57 -15.89
C PRO A 480 31.33 6.20 -14.62
N ASP A 481 31.15 5.52 -13.50
CA ASP A 481 31.89 5.88 -12.27
C ASP A 481 33.39 5.60 -12.49
N GLU A 482 34.27 6.44 -11.96
CA GLU A 482 35.72 6.20 -11.97
C GLU A 482 36.01 5.00 -11.06
N GLU A 483 36.82 4.04 -11.55
CA GLU A 483 37.25 2.85 -10.81
C GLU A 483 38.06 3.20 -9.54
#